data_2010decb3c3407481772e19c480c962d
#
_entry.id   2010decb3c3407481772e19c480c962d
#
_cell.length_a   1.000
_cell.length_b   1.000
_cell.length_c   1.000
_cell.angle_alpha   90.00
_cell.angle_beta   90.00
_cell.angle_gamma   90.00
#
_symmetry.space_group_name_H-M   'P 1'
#
loop_
_entity.id
_entity.type
_entity.pdbx_description
1 polymer ?
#
loop_
_entity_poly.entity_id
_entity_poly.type
_entity_poly.pdbx_seq_one_letter_code
_entity_poly.pdbx_strand_id
1 'polypeptide(L)'
;FCLCDSFNYILEKEEIDAFFNEVSQHLKPNGLFFFDTHSMDRLEEFDSEYNETGAFEDGCQYQWSIMAEDDYVYQDFAFYMKDKVVQEHHIQRVYDPKWLSETLSKYFDILKVTTDFDIEGIAPGEKYFYVCRKKVQE
;
A
#
# COMPACT_ATOMS: atom_id res chain seq x y z
N PHE A 1 7.22 -8.85 6.97
CA PHE A 1 6.31 -7.69 6.96
C PHE A 1 6.45 -6.89 5.67
N CYS A 2 5.36 -6.35 5.20
CA CYS A 2 5.34 -5.37 4.13
C CYS A 2 4.34 -4.29 4.52
N LEU A 3 4.82 -3.25 5.20
CA LEU A 3 3.98 -2.23 5.83
C LEU A 3 4.23 -0.84 5.24
N CYS A 4 3.44 0.12 5.69
CA CYS A 4 3.52 1.54 5.31
C CYS A 4 3.36 1.77 3.81
N ASP A 5 2.35 1.12 3.22
CA ASP A 5 1.99 1.26 1.80
C ASP A 5 3.07 0.78 0.81
N SER A 6 4.11 0.10 1.29
CA SER A 6 5.19 -0.40 0.43
C SER A 6 4.68 -1.34 -0.65
N PHE A 7 3.67 -2.14 -0.35
CA PHE A 7 3.03 -3.04 -1.29
C PHE A 7 2.48 -2.30 -2.52
N ASN A 8 1.94 -1.09 -2.33
CA ASN A 8 1.30 -0.32 -3.40
C ASN A 8 2.29 0.25 -4.43
N TYR A 9 3.59 0.13 -4.20
CA TYR A 9 4.61 0.46 -5.20
C TYR A 9 4.76 -0.62 -6.26
N ILE A 10 4.19 -1.81 -6.07
CA ILE A 10 4.14 -2.85 -7.11
C ILE A 10 3.00 -2.50 -8.05
N LEU A 11 3.32 -2.14 -9.29
CA LEU A 11 2.38 -1.52 -10.24
C LEU A 11 1.69 -2.52 -11.18
N GLU A 12 2.22 -3.74 -11.32
CA GLU A 12 1.69 -4.72 -12.26
C GLU A 12 1.11 -5.93 -11.52
N LYS A 13 -0.05 -6.40 -11.97
CA LYS A 13 -0.72 -7.55 -11.35
C LYS A 13 0.12 -8.82 -11.41
N GLU A 14 0.85 -9.03 -12.49
CA GLU A 14 1.75 -10.17 -12.66
C GLU A 14 2.89 -10.14 -11.65
N GLU A 15 3.38 -8.95 -11.31
CA GLU A 15 4.42 -8.76 -10.30
C GLU A 15 3.88 -9.02 -8.88
N ILE A 16 2.62 -8.69 -8.62
CA ILE A 16 1.96 -9.01 -7.35
C ILE A 16 1.86 -10.52 -7.16
N ASP A 17 1.42 -11.23 -8.19
CA ASP A 17 1.32 -12.70 -8.14
C ASP A 17 2.70 -13.32 -7.89
N ALA A 18 3.73 -12.87 -8.61
CA ALA A 18 5.11 -13.31 -8.42
C ALA A 18 5.64 -12.97 -7.02
N PHE A 19 5.32 -11.79 -6.51
CA PHE A 19 5.71 -11.37 -5.15
C PHE A 19 5.11 -12.29 -4.09
N PHE A 20 3.84 -12.61 -4.18
CA PHE A 20 3.19 -13.51 -3.23
C PHE A 20 3.78 -14.91 -3.30
N ASN A 21 4.07 -15.41 -4.50
CA ASN A 21 4.72 -16.69 -4.68
C ASN A 21 6.10 -16.73 -4.02
N GLU A 22 6.92 -15.69 -4.24
CA GLU A 22 8.25 -15.57 -3.64
C GLU A 22 8.17 -15.51 -2.11
N VAL A 23 7.26 -14.73 -1.56
CA VAL A 23 7.06 -14.65 -0.11
C VAL A 23 6.68 -16.04 0.43
N SER A 24 5.77 -16.73 -0.23
CA SER A 24 5.35 -18.07 0.17
C SER A 24 6.52 -19.05 0.19
N GLN A 25 7.38 -19.00 -0.82
CA GLN A 25 8.53 -19.90 -0.91
C GLN A 25 9.59 -19.64 0.17
N HIS A 26 9.73 -18.38 0.61
CA HIS A 26 10.72 -18.00 1.62
C HIS A 26 10.21 -18.16 3.06
N LEU A 27 8.92 -18.39 3.27
CA LEU A 27 8.38 -18.64 4.59
C LEU A 27 8.56 -20.10 4.99
N LYS A 28 8.81 -20.30 6.28
CA LYS A 28 8.80 -21.63 6.90
C LYS A 28 7.38 -22.19 6.90
N PRO A 29 7.20 -23.52 7.00
CA PRO A 29 5.87 -24.10 7.18
C PRO A 29 5.11 -23.43 8.33
N ASN A 30 3.85 -23.08 8.12
CA ASN A 30 3.00 -22.31 9.04
C ASN A 30 3.49 -20.88 9.29
N GLY A 31 4.43 -20.37 8.49
CA GLY A 31 4.90 -18.98 8.59
C GLY A 31 3.77 -17.99 8.27
N LEU A 32 3.85 -16.82 8.91
CA LEU A 32 2.85 -15.76 8.75
C LEU A 32 3.40 -14.62 7.90
N PHE A 33 2.51 -14.05 7.10
CA PHE A 33 2.79 -12.89 6.28
C PHE A 33 1.81 -11.77 6.61
N PHE A 34 2.35 -10.62 6.99
CA PHE A 34 1.57 -9.42 7.30
C PHE A 34 1.85 -8.35 6.28
N PHE A 35 0.82 -7.75 5.71
CA PHE A 35 1.00 -6.56 4.89
C PHE A 35 -0.20 -5.63 4.99
N ASP A 36 0.02 -4.36 4.62
CA ASP A 36 -1.05 -3.40 4.46
C ASP A 36 -1.09 -2.90 3.02
N THR A 37 -2.23 -2.37 2.63
CA THR A 37 -2.45 -1.80 1.30
C THR A 37 -3.48 -0.68 1.40
N HIS A 38 -3.40 0.29 0.50
CA HIS A 38 -4.42 1.34 0.39
C HIS A 38 -5.79 0.74 0.11
N SER A 39 -6.82 1.30 0.73
CA SER A 39 -8.21 0.99 0.41
C SER A 39 -8.63 1.62 -0.92
N MET A 40 -9.70 1.09 -1.51
CA MET A 40 -10.28 1.67 -2.72
C MET A 40 -10.83 3.09 -2.48
N ASP A 41 -11.19 3.41 -1.26
CA ASP A 41 -11.69 4.74 -0.89
C ASP A 41 -10.65 5.84 -1.10
N ARG A 42 -9.36 5.50 -1.09
CA ARG A 42 -8.28 6.44 -1.40
C ARG A 42 -8.39 7.03 -2.80
N LEU A 43 -8.93 6.25 -3.74
CA LEU A 43 -9.11 6.72 -5.12
C LEU A 43 -10.17 7.82 -5.19
N GLU A 44 -11.24 7.71 -4.42
CA GLU A 44 -12.27 8.75 -4.34
C GLU A 44 -11.79 9.97 -3.56
N GLU A 45 -11.06 9.73 -2.46
CA GLU A 45 -10.53 10.79 -1.60
C GLU A 45 -9.63 11.75 -2.38
N PHE A 46 -8.81 11.22 -3.30
CA PHE A 46 -7.84 11.99 -4.07
C PHE A 46 -8.22 12.16 -5.53
N ASP A 47 -9.48 11.95 -5.89
CA ASP A 47 -10.01 12.22 -7.23
C ASP A 47 -9.74 13.67 -7.66
N SER A 48 -9.78 14.61 -6.73
CA SER A 48 -9.26 15.95 -6.90
C SER A 48 -7.89 16.07 -6.24
N GLU A 49 -6.98 16.82 -6.88
CA GLU A 49 -5.64 17.04 -6.34
C GLU A 49 -5.70 17.70 -4.97
N TYR A 50 -5.01 17.13 -4.01
CA TYR A 50 -4.80 17.70 -2.69
C TYR A 50 -3.38 18.22 -2.57
N ASN A 51 -3.23 19.44 -2.05
CA ASN A 51 -1.93 20.08 -1.87
C ASN A 51 -1.75 20.51 -0.42
N GLU A 52 -0.57 20.28 0.11
CA GLU A 52 -0.21 20.67 1.45
C GLU A 52 1.18 21.31 1.45
N THR A 53 1.34 22.37 2.23
CA THR A 53 2.63 23.00 2.46
C THR A 53 2.87 23.13 3.96
N GLY A 54 4.12 23.07 4.37
CA GLY A 54 4.45 23.18 5.79
C GLY A 54 5.94 23.49 5.98
N ALA A 55 6.33 23.60 7.23
CA ALA A 55 7.69 23.85 7.63
C ALA A 55 8.10 22.92 8.76
N PHE A 56 9.35 22.45 8.73
CA PHE A 56 9.95 21.69 9.81
C PHE A 56 10.51 22.63 10.88
N GLU A 57 10.83 22.11 12.05
CA GLU A 57 11.38 22.89 13.17
C GLU A 57 12.68 23.58 12.82
N ASP A 58 13.49 23.01 11.93
CA ASP A 58 14.76 23.57 11.48
C ASP A 58 14.62 24.71 10.44
N GLY A 59 13.37 25.07 10.08
CA GLY A 59 13.08 26.10 9.09
C GLY A 59 13.00 25.62 7.65
N CYS A 60 13.29 24.35 7.37
CA CYS A 60 13.08 23.79 6.04
C CYS A 60 11.60 23.70 5.73
N GLN A 61 11.23 23.93 4.47
CA GLN A 61 9.83 23.87 4.01
C GLN A 61 9.60 22.68 3.10
N TYR A 62 8.36 22.24 3.03
CA TYR A 62 7.96 21.19 2.11
C TYR A 62 6.68 21.54 1.37
N GLN A 63 6.53 20.95 0.20
CA GLN A 63 5.27 20.89 -0.55
C GLN A 63 4.97 19.43 -0.85
N TRP A 64 3.71 19.08 -0.69
CA TRP A 64 3.23 17.74 -1.01
C TRP A 64 1.94 17.85 -1.81
N SER A 65 1.86 17.10 -2.90
CA SER A 65 0.62 16.96 -3.67
C SER A 65 0.31 15.49 -3.89
N ILE A 66 -0.97 15.17 -3.88
CA ILE A 66 -1.46 13.81 -4.10
C ILE A 66 -2.71 13.86 -4.97
N MET A 67 -2.76 12.99 -5.96
CA MET A 67 -3.89 12.87 -6.88
C MET A 67 -4.06 11.42 -7.28
N ALA A 68 -5.30 10.97 -7.42
CA ALA A 68 -5.62 9.65 -7.94
C ALA A 68 -6.21 9.77 -9.35
N GLU A 69 -5.80 8.86 -10.23
CA GLU A 69 -6.34 8.72 -11.57
C GLU A 69 -6.44 7.22 -11.89
N ASP A 70 -7.63 6.77 -12.26
CA ASP A 70 -7.95 5.35 -12.41
C ASP A 70 -7.67 4.61 -11.08
N ASP A 71 -6.83 3.59 -11.08
CA ASP A 71 -6.43 2.87 -9.87
C ASP A 71 -5.03 3.26 -9.38
N TYR A 72 -4.49 4.38 -9.87
CA TYR A 72 -3.17 4.88 -9.50
C TYR A 72 -3.25 6.09 -8.60
N VAL A 73 -2.29 6.19 -7.68
CA VAL A 73 -2.09 7.36 -6.82
C VAL A 73 -0.72 7.95 -7.13
N TYR A 74 -0.72 9.23 -7.46
CA TYR A 74 0.50 9.99 -7.77
C TYR A 74 0.78 10.94 -6.62
N GLN A 75 1.98 10.88 -6.07
CA GLN A 75 2.42 11.78 -5.01
C GLN A 75 3.71 12.48 -5.42
N ASP A 76 3.74 13.79 -5.24
CA ASP A 76 4.91 14.61 -5.50
C ASP A 76 5.30 15.35 -4.24
N PHE A 77 6.58 15.28 -3.90
CA PHE A 77 7.15 15.98 -2.76
C PHE A 77 8.25 16.93 -3.25
N ALA A 78 8.29 18.12 -2.66
CA ALA A 78 9.41 19.03 -2.81
C ALA A 78 9.84 19.47 -1.43
N PHE A 79 11.13 19.32 -1.13
CA PHE A 79 11.72 19.72 0.14
C PHE A 79 12.69 20.86 -0.14
N TYR A 80 12.41 22.03 0.46
CA TYR A 80 13.23 23.22 0.30
C TYR A 80 14.20 23.32 1.48
N MET A 81 15.44 22.95 1.21
CA MET A 81 16.52 22.98 2.17
C MET A 81 17.35 24.24 1.98
N LYS A 82 18.23 24.53 2.94
CA LYS A 82 19.04 25.74 2.94
C LYS A 82 19.86 25.94 1.66
N ASP A 83 20.39 24.84 1.09
CA ASP A 83 21.32 24.88 -0.04
C ASP A 83 20.74 24.22 -1.30
N LYS A 84 19.60 23.56 -1.22
CA LYS A 84 19.08 22.75 -2.33
C LYS A 84 17.58 22.52 -2.23
N VAL A 85 16.98 22.10 -3.36
CA VAL A 85 15.62 21.60 -3.43
C VAL A 85 15.69 20.12 -3.79
N VAL A 86 15.06 19.27 -2.99
CA VAL A 86 14.95 17.84 -3.26
C VAL A 86 13.53 17.55 -3.70
N GLN A 87 13.38 16.89 -4.84
CA GLN A 87 12.08 16.48 -5.37
C GLN A 87 11.97 14.97 -5.40
N GLU A 88 10.80 14.45 -5.03
CA GLU A 88 10.48 13.03 -5.10
C GLU A 88 9.15 12.85 -5.81
N HIS A 89 9.06 11.82 -6.65
CA HIS A 89 7.83 11.43 -7.33
C HIS A 89 7.52 9.98 -6.95
N HIS A 90 6.30 9.73 -6.52
CA HIS A 90 5.85 8.41 -6.11
C HIS A 90 4.61 8.02 -6.91
N ILE A 91 4.63 6.81 -7.45
CA ILE A 91 3.48 6.21 -8.12
C ILE A 91 3.14 4.95 -7.36
N GLN A 92 1.89 4.84 -6.95
CA GLN A 92 1.36 3.66 -6.28
C GLN A 92 0.11 3.20 -6.98
N ARG A 93 -0.18 1.91 -6.93
CA ARG A 93 -1.41 1.34 -7.48
C ARG A 93 -2.25 0.76 -6.35
N VAL A 94 -3.56 1.02 -6.42
CA VAL A 94 -4.54 0.48 -5.47
C VAL A 94 -5.24 -0.70 -6.13
N TYR A 95 -5.33 -1.81 -5.41
CA TYR A 95 -5.90 -3.05 -5.92
C TYR A 95 -7.25 -3.34 -5.29
N ASP A 96 -8.18 -3.87 -6.10
CA ASP A 96 -9.47 -4.31 -5.61
C ASP A 96 -9.26 -5.45 -4.60
N PRO A 97 -9.84 -5.35 -3.39
CA PRO A 97 -9.66 -6.36 -2.36
C PRO A 97 -10.18 -7.74 -2.78
N LYS A 98 -11.17 -7.82 -3.63
CA LYS A 98 -11.67 -9.10 -4.15
C LYS A 98 -10.61 -9.80 -4.99
N TRP A 99 -10.02 -9.09 -5.95
CA TRP A 99 -8.92 -9.62 -6.76
C TRP A 99 -7.72 -10.00 -5.90
N LEU A 100 -7.40 -9.14 -4.95
CA LEU A 100 -6.26 -9.34 -4.04
C LEU A 100 -6.45 -10.60 -3.20
N SER A 101 -7.64 -10.80 -2.64
CA SER A 101 -7.96 -11.99 -1.85
C SER A 101 -7.90 -13.27 -2.69
N GLU A 102 -8.40 -13.23 -3.92
CA GLU A 102 -8.34 -14.37 -4.85
C GLU A 102 -6.88 -14.73 -5.17
N THR A 103 -6.04 -13.73 -5.40
CA THR A 103 -4.62 -13.95 -5.72
C THR A 103 -3.84 -14.47 -4.50
N LEU A 104 -4.07 -13.88 -3.33
CA LEU A 104 -3.48 -14.34 -2.06
C LEU A 104 -3.83 -15.79 -1.77
N SER A 105 -5.07 -16.17 -2.02
CA SER A 105 -5.60 -17.50 -1.71
C SER A 105 -4.94 -18.62 -2.51
N LYS A 106 -4.21 -18.30 -3.56
CA LYS A 106 -3.40 -19.28 -4.29
C LYS A 106 -2.22 -19.79 -3.44
N TYR A 107 -1.68 -18.94 -2.56
CA TYR A 107 -0.44 -19.21 -1.84
C TYR A 107 -0.61 -19.21 -0.31
N PHE A 108 -1.66 -18.59 0.18
CA PHE A 108 -1.88 -18.36 1.61
C PHE A 108 -3.30 -18.67 2.02
N ASP A 109 -3.47 -19.00 3.30
CA ASP A 109 -4.75 -18.93 3.97
C ASP A 109 -4.87 -17.56 4.62
N ILE A 110 -5.90 -16.81 4.26
CA ILE A 110 -6.14 -15.48 4.83
C ILE A 110 -6.79 -15.67 6.19
N LEU A 111 -6.04 -15.36 7.25
CA LEU A 111 -6.52 -15.54 8.63
C LEU A 111 -7.36 -14.38 9.11
N LYS A 112 -7.00 -13.16 8.69
CA LYS A 112 -7.68 -11.95 9.13
C LYS A 112 -7.47 -10.84 8.12
N VAL A 113 -8.54 -10.07 7.90
CA VAL A 113 -8.49 -8.81 7.15
C VAL A 113 -9.16 -7.76 8.02
N THR A 114 -8.53 -6.61 8.19
CA THR A 114 -9.15 -5.47 8.87
C THR A 114 -9.06 -4.23 8.00
N THR A 115 -10.01 -3.34 8.16
CA THR A 115 -9.97 -1.99 7.61
C THR A 115 -9.54 -1.05 8.72
N ASP A 116 -8.50 -0.27 8.47
CA ASP A 116 -7.80 0.49 9.50
C ASP A 116 -7.40 -0.47 10.65
N PHE A 117 -7.45 -0.06 11.89
CA PHE A 117 -7.08 -0.95 13.00
C PHE A 117 -8.28 -1.57 13.70
N ASP A 118 -9.47 -1.02 13.52
CA ASP A 118 -10.62 -1.26 14.38
C ASP A 118 -11.72 -2.10 13.73
N ILE A 119 -11.79 -2.15 12.42
CA ILE A 119 -12.94 -2.70 11.70
C ILE A 119 -12.57 -4.04 11.08
N GLU A 120 -13.27 -5.12 11.46
CA GLU A 120 -13.09 -6.42 10.83
C GLU A 120 -13.63 -6.42 9.41
N GLY A 121 -12.88 -7.08 8.52
CA GLY A 121 -13.25 -7.23 7.13
C GLY A 121 -12.99 -6.00 6.28
N ILE A 122 -13.59 -5.96 5.11
CA ILE A 122 -13.46 -4.86 4.16
C ILE A 122 -14.61 -3.88 4.39
N ALA A 123 -14.26 -2.64 4.68
CA ALA A 123 -15.20 -1.58 4.98
C ALA A 123 -14.65 -0.24 4.47
N PRO A 124 -15.44 0.86 4.50
CA PRO A 124 -14.89 2.18 4.22
C PRO A 124 -13.77 2.54 5.19
N GLY A 125 -12.65 3.04 4.67
CA GLY A 125 -11.50 3.43 5.46
C GLY A 125 -10.29 3.76 4.59
N GLU A 126 -9.12 3.87 5.20
CA GLU A 126 -7.90 4.28 4.51
C GLU A 126 -7.06 3.10 4.03
N LYS A 127 -6.97 2.04 4.83
CA LYS A 127 -6.09 0.90 4.58
C LYS A 127 -6.74 -0.41 4.94
N TYR A 128 -6.30 -1.46 4.25
CA TYR A 128 -6.59 -2.84 4.62
C TYR A 128 -5.33 -3.50 5.16
N PHE A 129 -5.48 -4.27 6.24
CA PHE A 129 -4.42 -5.05 6.86
C PHE A 129 -4.73 -6.52 6.71
N TYR A 130 -3.78 -7.27 6.19
CA TYR A 130 -3.92 -8.70 5.95
C TYR A 130 -2.96 -9.49 6.82
N VAL A 131 -3.48 -10.54 7.43
CA VAL A 131 -2.69 -11.56 8.13
C VAL A 131 -2.92 -12.88 7.43
N CYS A 132 -1.86 -13.45 6.89
CA CYS A 132 -1.93 -14.65 6.08
C CYS A 132 -0.98 -15.71 6.62
N ARG A 133 -1.35 -16.99 6.43
CA ARG A 133 -0.51 -18.14 6.74
C ARG A 133 -0.16 -18.87 5.47
N LYS A 134 1.10 -19.27 5.33
CA LYS A 134 1.55 -20.09 4.21
C LYS A 134 0.73 -21.37 4.13
N LYS A 135 0.21 -21.68 2.93
CA LYS A 135 -0.52 -22.92 2.68
C LYS A 135 0.40 -24.12 2.86
N VAL A 136 -0.18 -25.18 3.42
CA VAL A 136 0.50 -26.48 3.50
C VAL A 136 0.55 -27.04 2.08
N GLN A 137 1.73 -27.39 1.63
CA GLN A 137 1.93 -28.10 0.37
C GLN A 137 1.75 -29.59 0.62
N GLU A 138 0.85 -30.18 -0.11
CA GLU A 138 0.69 -31.64 -0.13
C GLU A 138 1.62 -32.28 -1.15
#